data_b4d64acf376c6e2b9a34241de447f731
#
_entry.id   b4d64acf376c6e2b9a34241de447f731
#
_cell.length_a   1.000
_cell.length_b   1.000
_cell.length_c   1.000
_cell.angle_alpha   90.00
_cell.angle_beta   90.00
_cell.angle_gamma   90.00
#
_symmetry.space_group_name_H-M   'P 1'
#
loop_
_entity.id
_entity.type
_entity.pdbx_description
1 polymer ?
#
loop_
_entity_poly.entity_id
_entity_poly.type
_entity_poly.pdbx_seq_one_letter_code
_entity_poly.pdbx_strand_id
1 'polypeptide(L)'
;MEQKMTNNHITIGILAHVDAGKTTLSEAMLYSTGQIRSLGRVDHQDAYLDNDAQERERGITIFSKQARLDISCGTNAADTARTADVARTADTARTWHVVMLDTPGHVDFSAEMERTLQVLDYAILVISATDGVQGHTRTLWRLLKHYNVPTFIFVNKMDMQGTDAEKVQAELRSELSDGCVDFSSQDLFEELAMCSEPLLDEFMESGEL
;
A
#
# COMPACT_ATOMS: atom_id res chain seq x y z
N MET A 1 27.71 22.99 4.49
CA MET A 1 26.34 22.72 3.97
C MET A 1 26.38 21.32 3.39
N GLU A 2 26.04 20.33 4.19
CA GLU A 2 25.89 18.96 3.70
C GLU A 2 24.61 18.88 2.87
N GLN A 3 24.75 18.59 1.57
CA GLN A 3 23.62 18.20 0.75
C GLN A 3 23.08 16.90 1.33
N LYS A 4 21.94 16.98 2.03
CA LYS A 4 21.15 15.83 2.39
C LYS A 4 20.73 15.15 1.08
N MET A 5 21.50 14.13 0.67
CA MET A 5 21.11 13.29 -0.47
C MET A 5 19.76 12.69 -0.11
N THR A 6 18.70 13.24 -0.68
CA THR A 6 17.35 12.68 -0.54
C THR A 6 17.37 11.34 -1.25
N ASN A 7 17.45 10.28 -0.46
CA ASN A 7 17.39 8.92 -0.98
C ASN A 7 15.96 8.69 -1.50
N ASN A 8 15.79 8.70 -2.81
CA ASN A 8 14.49 8.48 -3.46
C ASN A 8 14.18 6.97 -3.61
N HIS A 9 14.80 6.12 -2.81
CA HIS A 9 14.55 4.69 -2.79
C HIS A 9 13.74 4.34 -1.56
N ILE A 10 12.64 3.64 -1.76
CA ILE A 10 11.77 3.12 -0.70
C ILE A 10 11.41 1.66 -0.98
N THR A 11 11.29 0.88 0.08
CA THR A 11 10.85 -0.52 0.03
C THR A 11 9.47 -0.63 0.66
N ILE A 12 8.49 -1.08 -0.12
CA ILE A 12 7.09 -1.20 0.31
C ILE A 12 6.68 -2.67 0.30
N GLY A 13 6.16 -3.17 1.42
CA GLY A 13 5.56 -4.51 1.51
C GLY A 13 4.05 -4.46 1.27
N ILE A 14 3.52 -5.42 0.50
CA ILE A 14 2.08 -5.61 0.38
C ILE A 14 1.69 -6.86 1.16
N LEU A 15 0.85 -6.66 2.17
CA LEU A 15 0.37 -7.71 3.08
C LEU A 15 -1.15 -7.79 3.00
N ALA A 16 -1.67 -9.00 3.13
CA ALA A 16 -3.13 -9.20 3.09
C ALA A 16 -3.53 -10.53 3.74
N HIS A 17 -4.78 -10.61 4.18
CA HIS A 17 -5.44 -11.90 4.36
C HIS A 17 -5.67 -12.57 2.99
N VAL A 18 -5.81 -13.90 2.99
CA VAL A 18 -6.14 -14.67 1.77
C VAL A 18 -7.39 -14.08 1.11
N ASP A 19 -7.40 -14.01 -0.20
CA ASP A 19 -8.50 -13.48 -1.03
C ASP A 19 -8.87 -12.00 -0.82
N ALA A 20 -8.11 -11.23 -0.04
CA ALA A 20 -8.34 -9.78 0.09
C ALA A 20 -8.03 -8.98 -1.18
N GLY A 21 -7.35 -9.60 -2.18
CA GLY A 21 -7.02 -8.98 -3.46
C GLY A 21 -5.61 -8.41 -3.54
N LYS A 22 -4.68 -8.95 -2.74
CA LYS A 22 -3.27 -8.56 -2.73
C LYS A 22 -2.64 -8.57 -4.14
N THR A 23 -2.69 -9.70 -4.83
CA THR A 23 -2.13 -9.86 -6.19
C THR A 23 -2.80 -8.90 -7.18
N THR A 24 -4.10 -8.69 -7.09
CA THR A 24 -4.84 -7.75 -7.94
C THR A 24 -4.34 -6.32 -7.75
N LEU A 25 -4.11 -5.89 -6.51
CA LEU A 25 -3.55 -4.56 -6.22
C LEU A 25 -2.12 -4.45 -6.74
N SER A 26 -1.27 -5.46 -6.50
CA SER A 26 0.11 -5.50 -6.99
C SER A 26 0.18 -5.37 -8.52
N GLU A 27 -0.64 -6.12 -9.24
CA GLU A 27 -0.76 -6.06 -10.70
C GLU A 27 -1.22 -4.68 -11.17
N ALA A 28 -2.22 -4.08 -10.50
CA ALA A 28 -2.71 -2.75 -10.83
C ALA A 28 -1.62 -1.67 -10.64
N MET A 29 -0.81 -1.76 -9.59
CA MET A 29 0.33 -0.87 -9.35
C MET A 29 1.39 -1.01 -10.45
N LEU A 30 1.75 -2.24 -10.83
CA LEU A 30 2.69 -2.52 -11.92
C LEU A 30 2.20 -2.00 -13.26
N TYR A 31 0.90 -2.14 -13.53
CA TYR A 31 0.29 -1.63 -14.76
C TYR A 31 0.25 -0.11 -14.79
N SER A 32 -0.15 0.55 -13.70
CA SER A 32 -0.23 2.01 -13.63
C SER A 32 1.12 2.70 -13.76
N THR A 33 2.19 2.04 -13.31
CA THR A 33 3.58 2.52 -13.46
C THR A 33 4.23 2.11 -14.79
N GLY A 34 3.50 1.40 -15.66
CA GLY A 34 3.98 1.00 -16.98
C GLY A 34 5.02 -0.14 -16.98
N GLN A 35 5.20 -0.82 -15.83
CA GLN A 35 6.11 -1.96 -15.73
C GLN A 35 5.58 -3.20 -16.46
N ILE A 36 4.27 -3.34 -16.53
CA ILE A 36 3.59 -4.37 -17.32
C ILE A 36 2.65 -3.73 -18.34
N ARG A 37 2.48 -4.39 -19.49
CA ARG A 37 1.68 -3.86 -20.61
C ARG A 37 0.20 -4.24 -20.54
N SER A 38 -0.13 -5.27 -19.78
CA SER A 38 -1.49 -5.79 -19.60
C SER A 38 -1.68 -6.22 -18.16
N LEU A 39 -2.88 -6.00 -17.63
CA LEU A 39 -3.27 -6.50 -16.31
C LEU A 39 -3.41 -8.03 -16.38
N GLY A 40 -2.59 -8.74 -15.60
CA GLY A 40 -2.80 -10.15 -15.33
C GLY A 40 -3.99 -10.35 -14.39
N ARG A 41 -4.67 -11.50 -14.50
CA ARG A 41 -5.75 -11.90 -13.61
C ARG A 41 -5.40 -13.19 -12.91
N VAL A 42 -5.58 -13.23 -11.59
CA VAL A 42 -5.36 -14.44 -10.80
C VAL A 42 -6.22 -15.59 -11.31
N ASP A 43 -7.49 -15.31 -11.67
CA ASP A 43 -8.44 -16.29 -12.20
C ASP A 43 -8.00 -16.89 -13.54
N HIS A 44 -7.20 -16.18 -14.33
CA HIS A 44 -6.69 -16.62 -15.63
C HIS A 44 -5.28 -17.21 -15.53
N GLN A 45 -4.67 -17.22 -14.33
CA GLN A 45 -3.31 -17.73 -14.08
C GLN A 45 -2.23 -17.02 -14.92
N ASP A 46 -2.45 -15.77 -15.30
CA ASP A 46 -1.56 -14.95 -16.13
C ASP A 46 -0.98 -13.74 -15.39
N ALA A 47 -1.13 -13.70 -14.06
CA ALA A 47 -0.57 -12.65 -13.22
C ALA A 47 0.98 -12.65 -13.31
N TYR A 48 1.57 -11.46 -13.50
CA TYR A 48 3.01 -11.27 -13.68
C TYR A 48 3.82 -11.75 -12.47
N LEU A 49 3.27 -11.57 -11.27
CA LEU A 49 3.93 -11.97 -10.03
C LEU A 49 3.77 -13.47 -9.74
N ASP A 50 2.77 -14.17 -10.27
CA ASP A 50 2.52 -15.59 -10.00
C ASP A 50 3.25 -16.49 -11.02
N ASN A 51 4.60 -16.51 -10.94
CA ASN A 51 5.44 -17.30 -11.86
C ASN A 51 5.65 -18.75 -11.45
N ASP A 52 5.38 -19.12 -10.20
CA ASP A 52 5.53 -20.49 -9.72
C ASP A 52 4.30 -21.35 -10.05
N ALA A 53 4.53 -22.58 -10.54
CA ALA A 53 3.45 -23.48 -10.91
C ALA A 53 2.57 -23.90 -9.71
N GLN A 54 3.16 -24.04 -8.52
CA GLN A 54 2.43 -24.43 -7.31
C GLN A 54 1.59 -23.25 -6.77
N GLU A 55 2.07 -22.02 -6.91
CA GLU A 55 1.33 -20.82 -6.55
C GLU A 55 0.12 -20.64 -7.46
N ARG A 56 0.28 -20.83 -8.77
CA ARG A 56 -0.82 -20.76 -9.74
C ARG A 56 -1.89 -21.84 -9.50
N GLU A 57 -1.47 -23.06 -9.18
CA GLU A 57 -2.40 -24.17 -8.92
C GLU A 57 -3.22 -23.93 -7.65
N ARG A 58 -2.61 -23.31 -6.63
CA ARG A 58 -3.25 -23.07 -5.32
C ARG A 58 -3.88 -21.70 -5.18
N GLY A 59 -3.59 -20.75 -6.10
CA GLY A 59 -4.05 -19.36 -6.02
C GLY A 59 -3.50 -18.58 -4.81
N ILE A 60 -2.34 -18.97 -4.28
CA ILE A 60 -1.70 -18.35 -3.11
C ILE A 60 -0.25 -18.00 -3.40
N THR A 61 0.24 -16.89 -2.83
CA THR A 61 1.65 -16.53 -2.85
C THR A 61 2.40 -17.31 -1.77
N ILE A 62 3.43 -18.05 -2.15
CA ILE A 62 4.25 -18.87 -1.24
C ILE A 62 5.58 -18.16 -0.93
N PHE A 63 6.21 -17.56 -1.94
CA PHE A 63 7.48 -16.86 -1.82
C PHE A 63 7.31 -15.36 -1.93
N SER A 64 8.11 -14.61 -1.17
CA SER A 64 8.15 -13.15 -1.33
C SER A 64 8.71 -12.79 -2.70
N LYS A 65 7.98 -12.01 -3.47
CA LYS A 65 8.37 -11.57 -4.82
C LYS A 65 8.70 -10.10 -4.81
N GLN A 66 9.67 -9.74 -5.63
CA GLN A 66 10.14 -8.37 -5.76
C GLN A 66 9.79 -7.81 -7.13
N ALA A 67 9.21 -6.61 -7.12
CA ALA A 67 9.05 -5.81 -8.32
C ALA A 67 9.59 -4.40 -8.10
N ARG A 68 10.00 -3.73 -9.19
CA ARG A 68 10.47 -2.34 -9.14
C ARG A 68 9.45 -1.45 -9.81
N LEU A 69 9.16 -0.31 -9.19
CA LEU A 69 8.25 0.70 -9.68
C LEU A 69 8.98 2.04 -9.69
N ASP A 70 8.84 2.80 -10.77
CA ASP A 70 9.31 4.18 -10.83
C ASP A 70 8.08 5.10 -10.81
N ILE A 71 7.95 5.88 -9.73
CA ILE A 71 6.82 6.78 -9.52
C ILE A 71 7.32 8.21 -9.64
N SER A 72 6.84 8.94 -10.64
CA SER A 72 7.16 10.35 -10.83
C SER A 72 6.06 11.22 -10.22
N CYS A 73 6.41 11.97 -9.17
CA CYS A 73 5.52 12.94 -8.54
C CYS A 73 5.88 14.34 -9.08
N GLY A 74 5.00 14.90 -9.93
CA GLY A 74 5.06 16.31 -10.34
C GLY A 74 4.19 17.15 -9.42
N THR A 75 4.50 18.44 -9.30
CA THR A 75 3.76 19.42 -8.48
C THR A 75 2.29 19.66 -8.90
N ASN A 76 1.78 18.93 -9.92
CA ASN A 76 0.39 19.01 -10.40
C ASN A 76 -0.15 17.62 -10.76
N ALA A 77 -0.28 16.75 -9.78
CA ALA A 77 -0.87 15.41 -9.99
C ALA A 77 -2.37 15.43 -10.41
N ALA A 78 -3.05 16.57 -10.32
CA ALA A 78 -4.46 16.70 -10.68
C ALA A 78 -4.73 16.88 -12.19
N ASP A 79 -3.72 17.25 -13.00
CA ASP A 79 -3.94 17.65 -14.41
C ASP A 79 -3.47 16.61 -15.45
N THR A 80 -2.76 15.56 -15.06
CA THR A 80 -2.14 14.60 -16.00
C THR A 80 -3.12 13.61 -16.63
N ALA A 81 -4.38 13.59 -16.21
CA ALA A 81 -5.38 12.67 -16.77
C ALA A 81 -6.08 13.19 -18.03
N ARG A 82 -5.79 14.39 -18.51
CA ARG A 82 -6.61 15.03 -19.58
C ARG A 82 -5.91 15.64 -20.80
N THR A 83 -4.58 15.75 -20.85
CA THR A 83 -3.96 16.38 -22.04
C THR A 83 -2.64 15.72 -22.42
N ALA A 84 -2.60 15.24 -23.66
CA ALA A 84 -1.43 14.68 -24.37
C ALA A 84 -0.42 15.75 -24.83
N ASP A 85 -0.24 16.85 -24.10
CA ASP A 85 0.63 17.97 -24.48
C ASP A 85 1.48 18.43 -23.27
N VAL A 86 2.39 17.56 -22.78
CA VAL A 86 3.35 17.96 -21.73
C VAL A 86 4.78 17.75 -22.21
N ALA A 87 5.23 18.62 -23.09
CA ALA A 87 6.64 18.75 -23.44
C ALA A 87 7.27 20.03 -22.88
N ARG A 88 6.86 20.57 -21.71
CA ARG A 88 7.41 21.87 -21.28
C ARG A 88 7.52 22.23 -19.79
N THR A 89 7.49 21.27 -18.87
CA THR A 89 7.88 21.56 -17.47
C THR A 89 8.66 20.39 -16.84
N ALA A 90 9.82 20.08 -17.41
CA ALA A 90 10.66 18.95 -16.99
C ALA A 90 11.56 19.25 -15.76
N ASP A 91 11.33 20.34 -15.00
CA ASP A 91 12.37 20.82 -14.08
C ASP A 91 12.10 20.58 -12.58
N THR A 92 11.03 19.87 -12.20
CA THR A 92 10.78 19.55 -10.77
C THR A 92 10.10 18.19 -10.52
N ALA A 93 9.97 17.32 -11.49
CA ALA A 93 9.41 15.99 -11.26
C ALA A 93 10.39 15.13 -10.44
N ARG A 94 10.01 14.82 -9.20
CA ARG A 94 10.78 13.92 -8.35
C ARG A 94 10.39 12.48 -8.65
N THR A 95 11.33 11.66 -9.11
CA THR A 95 11.10 10.22 -9.32
C THR A 95 11.49 9.44 -8.08
N TRP A 96 10.58 8.62 -7.60
CA TRP A 96 10.81 7.67 -6.52
C TRP A 96 11.03 6.28 -7.11
N HIS A 97 12.10 5.62 -6.68
CA HIS A 97 12.41 4.24 -7.01
C HIS A 97 11.86 3.34 -5.91
N VAL A 98 10.76 2.69 -6.20
CA VAL A 98 10.05 1.85 -5.22
C VAL A 98 10.39 0.39 -5.48
N VAL A 99 10.84 -0.30 -4.44
CA VAL A 99 10.93 -1.76 -4.41
C VAL A 99 9.68 -2.29 -3.73
N MET A 100 8.80 -2.92 -4.51
CA MET A 100 7.59 -3.56 -4.01
C MET A 100 7.88 -5.02 -3.68
N LEU A 101 7.60 -5.43 -2.45
CA LEU A 101 7.69 -6.82 -1.98
C LEU A 101 6.28 -7.38 -1.80
N ASP A 102 5.92 -8.34 -2.63
CA ASP A 102 4.69 -9.11 -2.49
C ASP A 102 4.94 -10.25 -1.52
N THR A 103 4.29 -10.22 -0.36
CA THR A 103 4.54 -11.18 0.73
C THR A 103 3.54 -12.33 0.71
N PRO A 104 3.94 -13.53 1.19
CA PRO A 104 3.00 -14.62 1.39
C PRO A 104 1.84 -14.21 2.29
N GLY A 105 0.60 -14.48 1.85
CA GLY A 105 -0.61 -14.16 2.61
C GLY A 105 -1.07 -15.27 3.58
N HIS A 106 -0.37 -16.41 3.63
CA HIS A 106 -0.77 -17.54 4.45
C HIS A 106 0.04 -17.64 5.74
N VAL A 107 -0.63 -18.01 6.84
CA VAL A 107 -0.02 -18.09 8.20
C VAL A 107 1.17 -19.04 8.29
N ASP A 108 1.23 -20.06 7.44
CA ASP A 108 2.30 -21.07 7.45
C ASP A 108 3.67 -20.50 7.02
N PHE A 109 3.68 -19.30 6.41
CA PHE A 109 4.89 -18.62 5.93
C PHE A 109 5.34 -17.45 6.82
N SER A 110 4.98 -17.47 8.10
CA SER A 110 5.26 -16.39 9.06
C SER A 110 6.75 -16.04 9.18
N ALA A 111 7.65 -17.01 9.13
CA ALA A 111 9.09 -16.77 9.24
C ALA A 111 9.67 -16.00 8.04
N GLU A 112 9.15 -16.21 6.82
CA GLU A 112 9.55 -15.47 5.64
C GLU A 112 8.97 -14.05 5.66
N MET A 113 7.73 -13.93 6.10
CA MET A 113 7.08 -12.65 6.31
C MET A 113 7.84 -11.78 7.31
N GLU A 114 8.23 -12.33 8.48
CA GLU A 114 9.00 -11.58 9.48
C GLU A 114 10.34 -11.07 8.96
N ARG A 115 11.05 -11.86 8.14
CA ARG A 115 12.28 -11.41 7.48
C ARG A 115 12.01 -10.25 6.52
N THR A 116 10.91 -10.31 5.79
CA THR A 116 10.51 -9.26 4.86
C THR A 116 10.18 -7.97 5.63
N LEU A 117 9.46 -8.04 6.75
CA LEU A 117 9.09 -6.87 7.55
C LEU A 117 10.30 -6.04 8.02
N GLN A 118 11.45 -6.68 8.27
CA GLN A 118 12.67 -6.01 8.74
C GLN A 118 13.33 -5.10 7.70
N VAL A 119 12.98 -5.24 6.42
CA VAL A 119 13.56 -4.46 5.32
C VAL A 119 12.59 -3.46 4.71
N LEU A 120 11.36 -3.37 5.25
CA LEU A 120 10.34 -2.45 4.77
C LEU A 120 10.52 -1.05 5.34
N ASP A 121 10.42 -0.06 4.48
CA ASP A 121 10.23 1.34 4.89
C ASP A 121 8.76 1.64 5.16
N TYR A 122 7.84 1.02 4.39
CA TYR A 122 6.40 1.16 4.51
C TYR A 122 5.69 -0.16 4.18
N ALA A 123 4.47 -0.30 4.66
CA ALA A 123 3.61 -1.42 4.32
C ALA A 123 2.25 -0.95 3.80
N ILE A 124 1.67 -1.74 2.89
CA ILE A 124 0.26 -1.62 2.48
C ILE A 124 -0.45 -2.88 2.98
N LEU A 125 -1.36 -2.70 3.94
CA LEU A 125 -2.21 -3.76 4.45
C LEU A 125 -3.53 -3.76 3.70
N VAL A 126 -3.74 -4.77 2.86
CA VAL A 126 -4.96 -4.90 2.05
C VAL A 126 -6.04 -5.63 2.85
N ILE A 127 -7.20 -5.00 2.96
CA ILE A 127 -8.37 -5.52 3.68
C ILE A 127 -9.55 -5.57 2.71
N SER A 128 -10.28 -6.68 2.70
CA SER A 128 -11.53 -6.80 1.94
C SER A 128 -12.67 -6.14 2.71
N ALA A 129 -13.38 -5.21 2.08
CA ALA A 129 -14.54 -4.56 2.70
C ALA A 129 -15.69 -5.53 3.01
N THR A 130 -15.78 -6.64 2.28
CA THR A 130 -16.81 -7.67 2.51
C THR A 130 -16.51 -8.56 3.70
N ASP A 131 -15.22 -8.79 3.99
CA ASP A 131 -14.78 -9.73 5.01
C ASP A 131 -14.37 -9.05 6.32
N GLY A 132 -14.09 -7.73 6.24
CA GLY A 132 -13.65 -6.92 7.38
C GLY A 132 -12.29 -7.34 7.95
N VAL A 133 -12.05 -7.04 9.21
CA VAL A 133 -10.79 -7.32 9.91
C VAL A 133 -10.76 -8.76 10.39
N GLN A 134 -10.10 -9.62 9.64
CA GLN A 134 -9.95 -11.05 9.94
C GLN A 134 -8.88 -11.33 11.01
N GLY A 135 -8.90 -12.52 11.62
CA GLY A 135 -7.91 -12.93 12.62
C GLY A 135 -6.46 -12.82 12.14
N HIS A 136 -6.21 -13.18 10.86
CA HIS A 136 -4.90 -13.03 10.24
C HIS A 136 -4.50 -11.56 10.05
N THR A 137 -5.44 -10.70 9.68
CA THR A 137 -5.23 -9.24 9.59
C THR A 137 -4.76 -8.66 10.91
N ARG A 138 -5.37 -9.07 12.04
CA ARG A 138 -4.92 -8.66 13.38
C ARG A 138 -3.50 -9.14 13.71
N THR A 139 -3.14 -10.33 13.24
CA THR A 139 -1.78 -10.87 13.42
C THR A 139 -0.77 -10.05 12.61
N LEU A 140 -1.05 -9.77 11.34
CA LEU A 140 -0.23 -8.90 10.50
C LEU A 140 -0.05 -7.51 11.12
N TRP A 141 -1.15 -6.92 11.59
CA TRP A 141 -1.11 -5.62 12.24
C TRP A 141 -0.21 -5.58 13.48
N ARG A 142 -0.28 -6.62 14.35
CA ARG A 142 0.59 -6.72 15.51
C ARG A 142 2.07 -6.83 15.11
N LEU A 143 2.38 -7.59 14.06
CA LEU A 143 3.74 -7.72 13.55
C LEU A 143 4.24 -6.38 12.98
N LEU A 144 3.44 -5.68 12.17
CA LEU A 144 3.75 -4.37 11.65
C LEU A 144 4.04 -3.36 12.76
N LYS A 145 3.22 -3.35 13.81
CA LYS A 145 3.47 -2.54 15.02
C LYS A 145 4.74 -2.95 15.74
N HIS A 146 4.99 -4.24 15.88
CA HIS A 146 6.19 -4.76 16.57
C HIS A 146 7.48 -4.31 15.89
N TYR A 147 7.50 -4.30 14.55
CA TYR A 147 8.64 -3.86 13.75
C TYR A 147 8.62 -2.35 13.45
N ASN A 148 7.65 -1.59 13.98
CA ASN A 148 7.48 -0.16 13.75
C ASN A 148 7.42 0.22 12.26
N VAL A 149 6.76 -0.59 11.43
CA VAL A 149 6.60 -0.31 10.01
C VAL A 149 5.38 0.60 9.79
N PRO A 150 5.57 1.83 9.30
CA PRO A 150 4.45 2.71 8.94
C PRO A 150 3.55 2.02 7.92
N THR A 151 2.24 2.02 8.16
CA THR A 151 1.32 1.18 7.41
C THR A 151 0.16 1.97 6.85
N PHE A 152 -0.03 1.87 5.53
CA PHE A 152 -1.24 2.29 4.84
C PHE A 152 -2.22 1.14 4.76
N ILE A 153 -3.50 1.39 5.03
CA ILE A 153 -4.56 0.40 4.89
C ILE A 153 -5.28 0.65 3.57
N PHE A 154 -5.31 -0.36 2.71
CA PHE A 154 -6.05 -0.33 1.45
C PHE A 154 -7.30 -1.19 1.57
N VAL A 155 -8.47 -0.54 1.59
CA VAL A 155 -9.77 -1.23 1.65
C VAL A 155 -10.20 -1.56 0.22
N ASN A 156 -10.17 -2.85 -0.10
CA ASN A 156 -10.52 -3.39 -1.41
C ASN A 156 -11.96 -3.91 -1.46
N LYS A 157 -12.49 -4.14 -2.66
CA LYS A 157 -13.85 -4.69 -2.92
C LYS A 157 -14.97 -3.79 -2.41
N MET A 158 -14.77 -2.47 -2.39
CA MET A 158 -15.80 -1.51 -1.99
C MET A 158 -16.97 -1.43 -2.99
N ASP A 159 -16.82 -1.98 -4.18
CA ASP A 159 -17.83 -2.11 -5.24
C ASP A 159 -18.84 -3.26 -5.00
N MET A 160 -18.57 -4.11 -4.03
CA MET A 160 -19.43 -5.26 -3.73
C MET A 160 -20.68 -4.86 -2.95
N GLN A 161 -21.79 -5.60 -3.16
CA GLN A 161 -23.05 -5.36 -2.45
C GLN A 161 -22.90 -5.54 -0.93
N GLY A 162 -23.41 -4.57 -0.17
CA GLY A 162 -23.42 -4.63 1.30
C GLY A 162 -22.20 -4.00 1.96
N THR A 163 -21.26 -3.48 1.19
CA THR A 163 -20.12 -2.72 1.72
C THR A 163 -20.56 -1.30 2.10
N ASP A 164 -20.00 -0.79 3.19
CA ASP A 164 -20.32 0.52 3.76
C ASP A 164 -19.00 1.11 4.31
N ALA A 165 -18.57 2.24 3.75
CA ALA A 165 -17.30 2.85 4.10
C ALA A 165 -17.24 3.27 5.58
N GLU A 166 -18.32 3.82 6.12
CA GLU A 166 -18.35 4.26 7.51
C GLU A 166 -18.24 3.07 8.48
N LYS A 167 -18.90 1.94 8.16
CA LYS A 167 -18.80 0.72 8.97
C LYS A 167 -17.40 0.13 8.93
N VAL A 168 -16.79 0.07 7.75
CA VAL A 168 -15.42 -0.42 7.60
C VAL A 168 -14.46 0.48 8.38
N GLN A 169 -14.59 1.80 8.27
CA GLN A 169 -13.78 2.76 9.03
C GLN A 169 -13.93 2.56 10.54
N ALA A 170 -15.16 2.41 11.03
CA ALA A 170 -15.41 2.15 12.45
C ALA A 170 -14.79 0.83 12.92
N GLU A 171 -14.85 -0.22 12.09
CA GLU A 171 -14.22 -1.51 12.37
C GLU A 171 -12.69 -1.39 12.41
N LEU A 172 -12.07 -0.68 11.45
CA LEU A 172 -10.63 -0.45 11.43
C LEU A 172 -10.17 0.28 12.69
N ARG A 173 -10.90 1.32 13.10
CA ARG A 173 -10.59 2.07 14.33
C ARG A 173 -10.70 1.19 15.57
N SER A 174 -11.75 0.38 15.69
CA SER A 174 -11.97 -0.47 16.87
C SER A 174 -11.03 -1.67 16.96
N GLU A 175 -10.65 -2.26 15.81
CA GLU A 175 -9.94 -3.54 15.78
C GLU A 175 -8.42 -3.38 15.60
N LEU A 176 -7.98 -2.31 14.94
CA LEU A 176 -6.57 -2.08 14.63
C LEU A 176 -6.01 -0.90 15.41
N SER A 177 -6.54 0.32 15.21
CA SER A 177 -6.05 1.52 15.88
C SER A 177 -7.03 2.68 15.75
N ASP A 178 -7.23 3.42 16.82
CA ASP A 178 -8.01 4.68 16.82
C ASP A 178 -7.41 5.72 15.85
N GLY A 179 -6.09 5.63 15.56
CA GLY A 179 -5.38 6.49 14.61
C GLY A 179 -5.56 6.08 13.14
N CYS A 180 -6.56 5.27 12.78
CA CYS A 180 -6.90 5.02 11.38
C CYS A 180 -7.62 6.24 10.80
N VAL A 181 -6.94 6.97 9.92
CA VAL A 181 -7.43 8.19 9.26
C VAL A 181 -7.82 7.87 7.83
N ASP A 182 -8.95 8.40 7.37
CA ASP A 182 -9.40 8.28 5.97
C ASP A 182 -8.74 9.38 5.12
N PHE A 183 -7.93 8.97 4.14
CA PHE A 183 -7.26 9.88 3.21
C PHE A 183 -8.20 10.64 2.27
N SER A 184 -9.48 10.27 2.21
CA SER A 184 -10.52 11.02 1.48
C SER A 184 -11.24 12.06 2.34
N SER A 185 -10.94 12.12 3.64
CA SER A 185 -11.53 13.10 4.56
C SER A 185 -11.13 14.53 4.19
N GLN A 186 -12.05 15.48 4.36
CA GLN A 186 -11.76 16.91 4.19
C GLN A 186 -10.86 17.44 5.32
N ASP A 187 -10.93 16.82 6.49
CA ASP A 187 -10.20 17.20 7.70
C ASP A 187 -8.93 16.32 7.88
N LEU A 188 -8.40 15.77 6.75
CA LEU A 188 -7.29 14.81 6.74
C LEU A 188 -6.08 15.30 7.56
N PHE A 189 -5.64 16.54 7.33
CA PHE A 189 -4.45 17.06 8.01
C PHE A 189 -4.66 17.24 9.51
N GLU A 190 -5.85 17.67 9.92
CA GLU A 190 -6.20 17.78 11.34
C GLU A 190 -6.25 16.40 12.00
N GLU A 191 -6.89 15.42 11.36
CA GLU A 191 -6.96 14.03 11.84
C GLU A 191 -5.55 13.42 11.95
N LEU A 192 -4.68 13.65 10.94
CA LEU A 192 -3.29 13.16 10.95
C LEU A 192 -2.47 13.83 12.07
N ALA A 193 -2.62 15.14 12.25
CA ALA A 193 -1.95 15.86 13.31
C ALA A 193 -2.28 15.31 14.70
N MET A 194 -3.52 14.88 14.91
CA MET A 194 -3.97 14.27 16.17
C MET A 194 -3.38 12.87 16.42
N CYS A 195 -2.78 12.22 15.40
CA CYS A 195 -2.24 10.87 15.54
C CYS A 195 -0.88 10.80 16.24
N SER A 196 -0.11 11.89 16.26
CA SER A 196 1.20 11.92 16.94
C SER A 196 1.62 13.33 17.34
N GLU A 197 2.30 13.47 18.50
CA GLU A 197 2.86 14.74 18.98
C GLU A 197 3.73 15.45 17.92
N PRO A 198 4.70 14.79 17.23
CA PRO A 198 5.52 15.45 16.23
C PRO A 198 4.74 16.05 15.06
N LEU A 199 3.68 15.34 14.59
CA LEU A 199 2.82 15.84 13.52
C LEU A 199 1.95 17.01 13.99
N LEU A 200 1.48 16.97 15.25
CA LEU A 200 0.72 18.05 15.84
C LEU A 200 1.57 19.32 15.95
N ASP A 201 2.81 19.21 16.39
CA ASP A 201 3.75 20.34 16.48
C ASP A 201 4.01 20.94 15.09
N GLU A 202 4.25 20.10 14.06
CA GLU A 202 4.46 20.54 12.69
C GLU A 202 3.23 21.25 12.13
N PHE A 203 2.04 20.70 12.35
CA PHE A 203 0.77 21.30 11.94
C PHE A 203 0.50 22.64 12.63
N MET A 204 0.81 22.74 13.92
CA MET A 204 0.65 24.00 14.68
C MET A 204 1.62 25.09 14.23
N GLU A 205 2.81 24.74 13.74
CA GLU A 205 3.80 25.69 13.24
C GLU A 205 3.54 26.14 11.80
N SER A 206 3.14 25.22 10.92
CA SER A 206 3.03 25.47 9.46
C SER A 206 1.58 25.62 8.97
N GLY A 207 0.61 25.04 9.66
CA GLY A 207 -0.77 24.89 9.20
C GLY A 207 -0.96 23.83 8.11
N GLU A 208 0.12 23.11 7.76
CA GLU A 208 0.17 22.05 6.73
C GLU A 208 1.03 20.89 7.26
N LEU A 209 0.78 19.66 6.75
CA LEU A 209 1.58 18.45 7.02
C LEU A 209 2.26 17.95 5.75
#